data_db9d4f0f90e5ce3c2e28603812c1880b
#
_entry.id   db9d4f0f90e5ce3c2e28603812c1880b
#
_cell.length_a   1.000
_cell.length_b   1.000
_cell.length_c   1.000
_cell.angle_alpha   90.00
_cell.angle_beta   90.00
_cell.angle_gamma   90.00
#
_symmetry.space_group_name_H-M   'P 1'
#
loop_
_entity.id
_entity.type
_entity.pdbx_description
1 polymer ?
#
loop_
_entity_poly.entity_id
_entity_poly.type
_entity_poly.pdbx_seq_one_letter_code
_entity_poly.pdbx_strand_id
1 'polypeptide(L)'
;ENREDSIPSRLILELSLKDTEHPLVLDFKSDHGNPDSGIVNGVSVPIEYQKEHLIIPAGQLKEGKNKIEIEFTAGEMSLNRNEDHLFTLLVPDRARTLFPCFDQPDIKATYALEVIAPDDWEVLCGSPLEKREEKGQFTGHLFRESDKISTYLFSFVAGKFDVEKSYATLRNMKLFHQVKDSTKIQLITGVIFDQHQQSVDYMEQYTSYDFPFQKLDYATLFTHPYGGMDHTGAIQYRQSLLFLDNSATENQKLRRAKLIAHETAHMWFGNLVTMEWFSDVWMKEVFANFMADKLVNPEFPEINHDLSFFVDHYPAAYTVDRSRGANPIRQ
;
A
#
# COMPACT_ATOMS: atom_id res chain seq x y z
N GLU A 1 -15.81 -17.65 -8.10
CA GLU A 1 -14.97 -18.27 -7.08
C GLU A 1 -15.64 -18.22 -5.73
N ASN A 2 -15.51 -19.30 -4.99
CA ASN A 2 -16.09 -19.37 -3.67
C ASN A 2 -15.24 -18.52 -2.71
N ARG A 3 -15.86 -17.59 -1.96
CA ARG A 3 -15.18 -16.72 -1.00
C ARG A 3 -14.43 -17.50 0.11
N GLU A 4 -14.74 -18.78 0.23
CA GLU A 4 -14.14 -19.71 1.19
C GLU A 4 -12.87 -20.41 0.65
N ASP A 5 -12.56 -20.25 -0.65
CA ASP A 5 -11.40 -20.92 -1.23
C ASP A 5 -10.11 -20.29 -0.72
N SER A 6 -9.23 -21.11 -0.21
CA SER A 6 -7.88 -20.71 0.20
C SER A 6 -7.04 -20.29 -1.02
N ILE A 7 -6.07 -19.40 -0.83
CA ILE A 7 -5.17 -18.92 -1.88
C ILE A 7 -3.81 -19.58 -1.73
N PRO A 8 -3.52 -20.64 -2.52
CA PRO A 8 -2.19 -21.24 -2.56
C PRO A 8 -1.17 -20.21 -3.05
N SER A 9 -0.06 -20.12 -2.33
CA SER A 9 0.95 -19.10 -2.56
C SER A 9 2.35 -19.69 -2.45
N ARG A 10 3.30 -19.06 -3.15
CA ARG A 10 4.72 -19.39 -3.09
C ARG A 10 5.53 -18.12 -2.89
N LEU A 11 6.39 -18.15 -1.89
CA LEU A 11 7.39 -17.13 -1.64
C LEU A 11 8.76 -17.60 -2.15
N ILE A 12 9.46 -16.71 -2.85
CA ILE A 12 10.89 -16.85 -3.13
C ILE A 12 11.56 -15.66 -2.46
N LEU A 13 12.31 -15.90 -1.41
CA LEU A 13 13.02 -14.90 -0.63
C LEU A 13 14.52 -14.98 -0.94
N GLU A 14 15.08 -13.88 -1.46
CA GLU A 14 16.52 -13.72 -1.67
C GLU A 14 17.06 -12.71 -0.68
N LEU A 15 18.05 -13.09 0.10
CA LEU A 15 18.67 -12.22 1.11
C LEU A 15 20.16 -12.51 1.27
N SER A 16 20.86 -11.58 1.89
CA SER A 16 22.27 -11.73 2.22
C SER A 16 22.46 -11.66 3.72
N LEU A 17 23.06 -12.72 4.29
CA LEU A 17 23.37 -12.81 5.71
C LEU A 17 24.83 -12.41 5.99
N LYS A 18 25.05 -11.71 7.08
CA LYS A 18 26.41 -11.35 7.56
C LYS A 18 27.12 -12.51 8.24
N ASP A 19 26.32 -13.33 8.95
CA ASP A 19 26.76 -14.54 9.66
C ASP A 19 25.62 -15.57 9.67
N THR A 20 25.92 -16.73 10.23
CA THR A 20 24.96 -17.85 10.40
C THR A 20 25.00 -18.41 11.81
N GLU A 21 25.32 -17.59 12.81
CA GLU A 21 25.38 -18.00 14.21
C GLU A 21 23.98 -18.34 14.78
N HIS A 22 22.94 -17.71 14.19
CA HIS A 22 21.55 -17.84 14.62
C HIS A 22 20.65 -18.36 13.51
N PRO A 23 19.52 -19.03 13.83
CA PRO A 23 18.51 -19.37 12.86
C PRO A 23 17.92 -18.11 12.23
N LEU A 24 17.45 -18.21 10.98
CA LEU A 24 16.68 -17.16 10.34
C LEU A 24 15.22 -17.28 10.77
N VAL A 25 14.64 -16.17 11.20
CA VAL A 25 13.27 -16.09 11.69
C VAL A 25 12.46 -15.19 10.76
N LEU A 26 11.35 -15.71 10.23
CA LEU A 26 10.38 -14.94 9.45
C LEU A 26 9.08 -14.84 10.24
N ASP A 27 8.50 -13.66 10.26
CA ASP A 27 7.17 -13.43 10.82
C ASP A 27 6.12 -14.06 9.90
N PHE A 28 5.22 -14.88 10.46
CA PHE A 28 4.10 -15.44 9.71
C PHE A 28 2.97 -15.88 10.65
N LYS A 29 1.75 -15.51 10.29
CA LYS A 29 0.54 -15.91 10.99
C LYS A 29 -0.57 -16.20 9.98
N SER A 30 -1.02 -17.43 9.92
CA SER A 30 -2.12 -17.83 9.03
C SER A 30 -3.13 -18.70 9.77
N ASP A 31 -4.40 -18.51 9.43
CA ASP A 31 -5.50 -19.35 9.91
C ASP A 31 -5.60 -20.68 9.13
N HIS A 32 -4.86 -20.82 8.03
CA HIS A 32 -4.86 -22.00 7.15
C HIS A 32 -3.73 -22.98 7.42
N GLY A 33 -3.06 -22.86 8.58
CA GLY A 33 -1.90 -23.67 8.94
C GLY A 33 -0.58 -23.06 8.52
N ASN A 34 0.51 -23.70 8.90
CA ASN A 34 1.85 -23.18 8.70
C ASN A 34 2.66 -24.15 7.85
N PRO A 35 3.56 -23.66 6.99
CA PRO A 35 4.49 -24.52 6.26
C PRO A 35 5.42 -25.24 7.24
N ASP A 36 5.59 -26.54 7.04
CA ASP A 36 6.47 -27.41 7.83
C ASP A 36 7.83 -27.64 7.18
N SER A 37 8.00 -27.22 5.93
CA SER A 37 9.22 -27.38 5.14
C SER A 37 9.37 -26.28 4.10
N GLY A 38 10.59 -26.08 3.64
CA GLY A 38 10.94 -25.16 2.55
C GLY A 38 12.19 -25.64 1.83
N ILE A 39 12.57 -24.94 0.78
CA ILE A 39 13.80 -25.18 0.03
C ILE A 39 14.78 -24.05 0.36
N VAL A 40 15.89 -24.37 0.99
CA VAL A 40 16.96 -23.41 1.31
C VAL A 40 18.17 -23.73 0.48
N ASN A 41 18.60 -22.82 -0.40
CA ASN A 41 19.74 -23.01 -1.28
C ASN A 41 19.66 -24.30 -2.14
N GLY A 42 18.45 -24.72 -2.52
CA GLY A 42 18.20 -25.92 -3.31
C GLY A 42 18.04 -27.21 -2.51
N VAL A 43 18.10 -27.17 -1.18
CA VAL A 43 17.94 -28.31 -0.29
C VAL A 43 16.63 -28.20 0.48
N SER A 44 15.84 -29.26 0.52
CA SER A 44 14.63 -29.32 1.35
C SER A 44 15.00 -29.38 2.84
N VAL A 45 14.41 -28.49 3.63
CA VAL A 45 14.66 -28.36 5.07
C VAL A 45 13.36 -28.26 5.85
N PRO A 46 13.29 -28.85 7.05
CA PRO A 46 12.17 -28.62 7.94
C PRO A 46 12.17 -27.17 8.44
N ILE A 47 10.99 -26.60 8.55
CA ILE A 47 10.73 -25.28 9.13
C ILE A 47 9.95 -25.50 10.43
N GLU A 48 10.46 -24.98 11.54
CA GLU A 48 9.73 -24.97 12.79
C GLU A 48 8.84 -23.72 12.87
N TYR A 49 7.60 -23.91 13.34
CA TYR A 49 6.70 -22.78 13.62
C TYR A 49 6.56 -22.59 15.14
N GLN A 50 6.92 -21.41 15.61
CA GLN A 50 6.78 -21.05 17.02
C GLN A 50 6.37 -19.58 17.19
N LYS A 51 5.28 -19.31 17.92
CA LYS A 51 4.85 -17.94 18.29
C LYS A 51 4.77 -16.98 17.11
N GLU A 52 4.08 -17.37 16.06
CA GLU A 52 3.92 -16.56 14.82
C GLU A 52 5.23 -16.36 14.04
N HIS A 53 6.21 -17.26 14.19
CA HIS A 53 7.47 -17.23 13.45
C HIS A 53 7.76 -18.55 12.77
N LEU A 54 8.28 -18.48 11.55
CA LEU A 54 8.90 -19.59 10.83
C LEU A 54 10.41 -19.56 11.10
N ILE A 55 10.94 -20.64 11.66
CA ILE A 55 12.33 -20.74 12.08
C ILE A 55 13.08 -21.67 11.12
N ILE A 56 14.05 -21.11 10.39
CA ILE A 56 14.94 -21.83 9.48
C ILE A 56 16.26 -22.07 10.18
N PRO A 57 16.69 -23.35 10.35
CA PRO A 57 17.89 -23.67 11.14
C PRO A 57 19.17 -23.03 10.56
N ALA A 58 20.03 -22.50 11.43
CA ALA A 58 21.29 -21.86 11.06
C ALA A 58 22.20 -22.74 10.18
N GLY A 59 22.25 -24.05 10.47
CA GLY A 59 23.07 -25.00 9.72
C GLY A 59 22.69 -25.21 8.24
N GLN A 60 21.57 -24.65 7.80
CA GLN A 60 21.10 -24.69 6.39
C GLN A 60 21.38 -23.37 5.66
N LEU A 61 21.83 -22.37 6.38
CA LEU A 61 22.15 -21.05 5.88
C LEU A 61 23.65 -20.94 5.58
N LYS A 62 24.02 -19.93 4.80
CA LYS A 62 25.43 -19.59 4.54
C LYS A 62 25.64 -18.09 4.63
N GLU A 63 26.84 -17.67 4.92
CA GLU A 63 27.22 -16.26 4.79
C GLU A 63 27.03 -15.80 3.34
N GLY A 64 26.62 -14.56 3.16
CA GLY A 64 26.29 -14.01 1.85
C GLY A 64 24.90 -14.41 1.37
N LYS A 65 24.75 -14.62 0.08
CA LYS A 65 23.47 -14.82 -0.57
C LYS A 65 22.82 -16.16 -0.22
N ASN A 66 21.57 -16.09 0.21
CA ASN A 66 20.68 -17.23 0.41
C ASN A 66 19.42 -17.07 -0.42
N LYS A 67 18.88 -18.21 -0.89
CA LYS A 67 17.59 -18.31 -1.55
C LYS A 67 16.72 -19.28 -0.79
N ILE A 68 15.54 -18.84 -0.38
CA ILE A 68 14.58 -19.61 0.40
C ILE A 68 13.26 -19.63 -0.38
N GLU A 69 12.70 -20.83 -0.55
CA GLU A 69 11.43 -21.03 -1.23
C GLU A 69 10.46 -21.69 -0.27
N ILE A 70 9.28 -21.11 -0.08
CA ILE A 70 8.25 -21.57 0.83
C ILE A 70 6.91 -21.62 0.10
N GLU A 71 6.28 -22.79 0.10
CA GLU A 71 4.88 -22.91 -0.33
C GLU A 71 3.98 -22.78 0.91
N PHE A 72 2.95 -21.97 0.81
CA PHE A 72 2.05 -21.66 1.91
C PHE A 72 0.65 -21.32 1.40
N THR A 73 -0.30 -21.25 2.31
CA THR A 73 -1.60 -20.67 2.03
C THR A 73 -1.61 -19.24 2.57
N ALA A 74 -1.95 -18.27 1.73
CA ALA A 74 -2.04 -16.87 2.14
C ALA A 74 -3.04 -16.71 3.28
N GLY A 75 -2.69 -15.91 4.28
CA GLY A 75 -3.61 -15.58 5.37
C GLY A 75 -4.69 -14.59 4.93
N GLU A 76 -5.80 -14.56 5.65
CA GLU A 76 -6.96 -13.74 5.26
C GLU A 76 -7.20 -12.52 6.14
N MET A 77 -6.49 -12.39 7.26
CA MET A 77 -6.72 -11.29 8.23
C MET A 77 -6.52 -9.89 7.64
N SER A 78 -5.64 -9.77 6.64
CA SER A 78 -5.32 -8.50 5.95
C SER A 78 -5.69 -8.51 4.47
N LEU A 79 -6.43 -9.52 4.04
CA LEU A 79 -6.97 -9.65 2.70
C LEU A 79 -8.48 -9.40 2.73
N ASN A 80 -8.88 -8.21 2.29
CA ASN A 80 -10.28 -7.84 2.25
C ASN A 80 -10.94 -8.41 0.99
N ARG A 81 -11.78 -9.41 1.12
CA ARG A 81 -12.44 -10.13 0.01
C ARG A 81 -13.90 -9.76 -0.09
N ASN A 82 -14.34 -9.43 -1.30
CA ASN A 82 -15.73 -9.20 -1.69
C ASN A 82 -16.09 -10.11 -2.88
N GLU A 83 -17.33 -10.07 -3.36
CA GLU A 83 -17.77 -10.91 -4.47
C GLU A 83 -17.03 -10.61 -5.79
N ASP A 84 -16.72 -9.36 -6.04
CA ASP A 84 -16.18 -8.85 -7.29
C ASP A 84 -14.80 -8.18 -7.19
N HIS A 85 -14.23 -8.12 -5.99
CA HIS A 85 -12.86 -7.61 -5.78
C HIS A 85 -12.27 -8.07 -4.45
N LEU A 86 -10.95 -7.98 -4.39
CA LEU A 86 -10.18 -8.14 -3.17
C LEU A 86 -9.05 -7.11 -3.13
N PHE A 87 -8.60 -6.76 -1.94
CA PHE A 87 -7.46 -5.87 -1.72
C PHE A 87 -6.73 -6.18 -0.41
N THR A 88 -5.46 -5.90 -0.39
CA THR A 88 -4.63 -6.04 0.81
C THR A 88 -4.58 -4.73 1.61
N LEU A 89 -4.52 -4.87 2.95
CA LEU A 89 -4.34 -3.74 3.86
C LEU A 89 -3.43 -4.21 5.01
N LEU A 90 -2.13 -3.96 4.87
CA LEU A 90 -1.09 -4.56 5.71
C LEU A 90 -0.60 -3.66 6.85
N VAL A 91 -1.13 -2.45 6.95
CA VAL A 91 -0.80 -1.50 8.02
C VAL A 91 -1.47 -1.89 9.35
N PRO A 92 -0.80 -1.77 10.51
CA PRO A 92 0.59 -1.35 10.69
C PRO A 92 1.61 -2.47 10.43
N ASP A 93 1.55 -3.60 11.11
CA ASP A 93 2.47 -4.73 11.07
C ASP A 93 1.71 -6.03 10.76
N ARG A 94 0.98 -6.02 9.63
CA ARG A 94 0.08 -7.12 9.23
C ARG A 94 0.52 -7.86 7.97
N ALA A 95 1.68 -7.55 7.40
CA ALA A 95 2.17 -8.30 6.24
C ALA A 95 2.36 -9.78 6.58
N ARG A 96 2.81 -10.08 7.79
CA ARG A 96 2.93 -11.45 8.32
C ARG A 96 1.61 -12.23 8.34
N THR A 97 0.46 -11.56 8.31
CA THR A 97 -0.84 -12.22 8.25
C THR A 97 -1.28 -12.56 6.84
N LEU A 98 -0.47 -12.22 5.84
CA LEU A 98 -0.69 -12.54 4.44
C LEU A 98 0.39 -13.49 3.90
N PHE A 99 1.68 -13.20 4.14
CA PHE A 99 2.83 -13.97 3.66
C PHE A 99 4.00 -13.93 4.65
N PRO A 100 4.91 -14.93 4.62
CA PRO A 100 6.11 -14.91 5.45
C PRO A 100 7.03 -13.74 5.08
N CYS A 101 7.48 -12.95 6.07
CA CYS A 101 8.31 -11.76 5.83
C CYS A 101 9.10 -11.34 7.07
N PHE A 102 9.88 -10.28 6.95
CA PHE A 102 10.36 -9.48 8.07
C PHE A 102 9.40 -8.29 8.23
N ASP A 103 8.44 -8.40 9.14
CA ASP A 103 7.36 -7.41 9.25
C ASP A 103 7.77 -6.19 10.08
N GLN A 104 8.84 -5.52 9.63
CA GLN A 104 9.43 -4.32 10.23
C GLN A 104 9.55 -3.24 9.15
N PRO A 105 9.11 -2.00 9.43
CA PRO A 105 9.02 -0.95 8.41
C PRO A 105 10.39 -0.49 7.88
N ASP A 106 11.47 -0.61 8.64
CA ASP A 106 12.83 -0.25 8.24
C ASP A 106 13.55 -1.36 7.45
N ILE A 107 13.05 -2.60 7.49
CA ILE A 107 13.57 -3.70 6.66
C ILE A 107 12.87 -3.70 5.31
N LYS A 108 13.39 -2.89 4.40
CA LYS A 108 12.83 -2.73 3.06
C LYS A 108 13.34 -3.80 2.10
N ALA A 109 12.44 -4.27 1.23
CA ALA A 109 12.74 -5.21 0.16
C ALA A 109 12.12 -4.77 -1.17
N THR A 110 12.58 -5.35 -2.26
CA THR A 110 11.91 -5.31 -3.57
C THR A 110 10.95 -6.48 -3.68
N TYR A 111 9.88 -6.32 -4.46
CA TYR A 111 8.83 -7.32 -4.64
C TYR A 111 8.57 -7.53 -6.13
N ALA A 112 8.68 -8.76 -6.60
CA ALA A 112 8.15 -9.20 -7.89
C ALA A 112 6.89 -10.04 -7.62
N LEU A 113 5.75 -9.64 -8.18
CA LEU A 113 4.46 -10.25 -7.92
C LEU A 113 3.92 -10.91 -9.18
N GLU A 114 3.45 -12.14 -9.07
CA GLU A 114 2.56 -12.77 -10.04
C GLU A 114 1.22 -13.08 -9.37
N VAL A 115 0.12 -12.68 -10.00
CA VAL A 115 -1.24 -12.99 -9.57
C VAL A 115 -1.97 -13.71 -10.69
N ILE A 116 -2.56 -14.86 -10.37
CA ILE A 116 -3.46 -15.58 -11.29
C ILE A 116 -4.89 -15.28 -10.86
N ALA A 117 -5.62 -14.57 -11.70
CA ALA A 117 -6.99 -14.10 -11.42
C ALA A 117 -7.95 -14.51 -12.56
N PRO A 118 -9.28 -14.50 -12.34
CA PRO A 118 -10.26 -14.68 -13.40
C PRO A 118 -10.02 -13.71 -14.57
N ASP A 119 -10.36 -14.13 -15.81
CA ASP A 119 -10.06 -13.35 -17.02
C ASP A 119 -10.71 -11.97 -17.06
N ASP A 120 -11.85 -11.81 -16.37
CA ASP A 120 -12.61 -10.55 -16.27
C ASP A 120 -12.13 -9.66 -15.11
N TRP A 121 -11.02 -10.01 -14.47
CA TRP A 121 -10.43 -9.24 -13.36
C TRP A 121 -9.21 -8.43 -13.81
N GLU A 122 -9.15 -7.19 -13.38
CA GLU A 122 -7.95 -6.36 -13.45
C GLU A 122 -7.16 -6.49 -12.15
N VAL A 123 -5.83 -6.37 -12.26
CA VAL A 123 -4.93 -6.41 -11.10
C VAL A 123 -4.05 -5.17 -11.06
N LEU A 124 -3.99 -4.53 -9.91
CA LEU A 124 -3.10 -3.41 -9.60
C LEU A 124 -2.16 -3.82 -8.46
N CYS A 125 -0.86 -3.53 -8.61
CA CYS A 125 0.09 -3.58 -7.50
C CYS A 125 1.09 -2.41 -7.59
N GLY A 126 2.04 -2.32 -6.66
CA GLY A 126 2.99 -1.21 -6.56
C GLY A 126 3.94 -1.01 -7.74
N SER A 127 4.16 -2.04 -8.55
CA SER A 127 5.06 -2.00 -9.71
C SER A 127 4.32 -2.09 -11.06
N PRO A 128 4.97 -1.71 -12.18
CA PRO A 128 4.36 -1.81 -13.50
C PRO A 128 4.06 -3.25 -13.91
N LEU A 129 2.90 -3.45 -14.55
CA LEU A 129 2.58 -4.72 -15.19
C LEU A 129 3.57 -4.98 -16.34
N GLU A 130 4.23 -6.13 -16.31
CA GLU A 130 5.17 -6.55 -17.34
C GLU A 130 4.48 -7.38 -18.40
N LYS A 131 3.67 -8.37 -17.99
CA LYS A 131 3.05 -9.33 -18.90
C LYS A 131 1.72 -9.84 -18.37
N ARG A 132 0.80 -10.13 -19.30
CA ARG A 132 -0.40 -10.95 -19.08
C ARG A 132 -0.26 -12.27 -19.84
N GLU A 133 -0.60 -13.38 -19.20
CA GLU A 133 -0.58 -14.72 -19.77
C GLU A 133 -1.93 -15.40 -19.57
N GLU A 134 -2.55 -15.82 -20.67
CA GLU A 134 -3.77 -16.60 -20.61
C GLU A 134 -3.50 -18.00 -20.01
N LYS A 135 -4.28 -18.41 -19.01
CA LYS A 135 -4.19 -19.70 -18.32
C LYS A 135 -5.57 -20.36 -18.24
N GLY A 136 -6.18 -20.64 -19.40
CA GLY A 136 -7.52 -21.20 -19.50
C GLY A 136 -8.59 -20.13 -19.23
N GLN A 137 -9.35 -20.24 -18.14
CA GLN A 137 -10.35 -19.25 -17.71
C GLN A 137 -9.75 -18.24 -16.70
N PHE A 138 -8.44 -18.19 -16.59
CA PHE A 138 -7.70 -17.29 -15.73
C PHE A 138 -6.64 -16.55 -16.54
N THR A 139 -6.21 -15.42 -16.03
CA THR A 139 -5.09 -14.64 -16.56
C THR A 139 -4.02 -14.50 -15.49
N GLY A 140 -2.79 -14.84 -15.82
CA GLY A 140 -1.59 -14.55 -15.02
C GLY A 140 -1.15 -13.10 -15.27
N HIS A 141 -1.05 -12.32 -14.20
CA HIS A 141 -0.56 -10.95 -14.21
C HIS A 141 0.83 -10.93 -13.59
N LEU A 142 1.87 -10.79 -14.41
CA LEU A 142 3.25 -10.68 -13.96
C LEU A 142 3.65 -9.21 -13.88
N PHE A 143 4.15 -8.80 -12.73
CA PHE A 143 4.62 -7.44 -12.49
C PHE A 143 6.14 -7.38 -12.37
N ARG A 144 6.71 -6.26 -12.80
CA ARG A 144 8.14 -6.00 -12.65
C ARG A 144 8.52 -5.95 -11.16
N GLU A 145 9.80 -6.07 -10.90
CA GLU A 145 10.33 -5.84 -9.55
C GLU A 145 10.05 -4.40 -9.11
N SER A 146 9.55 -4.23 -7.90
CA SER A 146 9.23 -2.93 -7.32
C SER A 146 10.50 -2.18 -6.88
N ASP A 147 10.36 -0.90 -6.55
CA ASP A 147 11.33 -0.19 -5.73
C ASP A 147 11.41 -0.83 -4.33
N LYS A 148 12.46 -0.48 -3.57
CA LYS A 148 12.57 -0.93 -2.18
C LYS A 148 11.54 -0.25 -1.31
N ILE A 149 10.62 -1.03 -0.76
CA ILE A 149 9.53 -0.57 0.10
C ILE A 149 9.45 -1.40 1.39
N SER A 150 8.83 -0.82 2.40
CA SER A 150 8.46 -1.52 3.63
C SER A 150 7.35 -2.55 3.36
N THR A 151 7.28 -3.59 4.17
CA THR A 151 6.25 -4.65 4.07
C THR A 151 4.83 -4.11 4.10
N TYR A 152 4.53 -3.15 4.98
CA TYR A 152 3.20 -2.57 5.13
C TYR A 152 2.73 -1.74 3.91
N LEU A 153 3.66 -1.33 3.04
CA LEU A 153 3.40 -0.59 1.78
C LEU A 153 3.21 -1.52 0.57
N PHE A 154 3.58 -2.80 0.71
CA PHE A 154 3.27 -3.79 -0.32
C PHE A 154 1.75 -3.95 -0.42
N SER A 155 1.24 -3.90 -1.64
CA SER A 155 -0.19 -4.10 -1.85
C SER A 155 -0.51 -4.65 -3.24
N PHE A 156 -1.64 -5.30 -3.33
CA PHE A 156 -2.33 -5.53 -4.59
C PHE A 156 -3.83 -5.39 -4.40
N VAL A 157 -4.48 -5.01 -5.49
CA VAL A 157 -5.93 -4.97 -5.66
C VAL A 157 -6.26 -5.79 -6.88
N ALA A 158 -7.25 -6.69 -6.80
CA ALA A 158 -7.71 -7.48 -7.94
C ALA A 158 -9.23 -7.52 -7.96
N GLY A 159 -9.84 -7.45 -9.14
CA GLY A 159 -11.29 -7.48 -9.25
C GLY A 159 -11.83 -6.96 -10.58
N LYS A 160 -13.16 -6.86 -10.66
CA LYS A 160 -13.88 -6.33 -11.81
C LYS A 160 -13.85 -4.81 -11.83
N PHE A 161 -12.71 -4.27 -12.22
CA PHE A 161 -12.49 -2.83 -12.30
C PHE A 161 -12.56 -2.34 -13.75
N ASP A 162 -13.17 -1.17 -13.93
CA ASP A 162 -12.93 -0.33 -15.10
C ASP A 162 -11.67 0.50 -14.86
N VAL A 163 -10.88 0.75 -15.90
CA VAL A 163 -9.57 1.41 -15.79
C VAL A 163 -9.52 2.66 -16.64
N GLU A 164 -9.47 3.82 -15.99
CA GLU A 164 -9.25 5.11 -16.62
C GLU A 164 -7.75 5.43 -16.67
N LYS A 165 -7.33 6.15 -17.73
CA LYS A 165 -5.94 6.54 -17.93
C LYS A 165 -5.83 8.05 -18.05
N SER A 166 -4.80 8.63 -17.45
CA SER A 166 -4.50 10.04 -17.68
C SER A 166 -3.86 10.24 -19.05
N TYR A 167 -4.42 11.14 -19.85
CA TYR A 167 -3.87 11.53 -21.14
C TYR A 167 -3.39 12.98 -21.15
N ALA A 168 -3.82 13.78 -20.19
CA ALA A 168 -3.55 15.21 -20.11
C ALA A 168 -2.46 15.57 -19.09
N THR A 169 -2.02 14.62 -18.28
CA THR A 169 -0.98 14.83 -17.27
C THR A 169 0.38 14.38 -17.77
N LEU A 170 1.46 14.92 -17.19
CA LEU A 170 2.83 14.56 -17.54
C LEU A 170 3.18 13.10 -17.17
N ARG A 171 2.41 12.51 -16.25
CA ARG A 171 2.60 11.13 -15.79
C ARG A 171 1.47 10.24 -16.31
N ASN A 172 1.82 9.06 -16.78
CA ASN A 172 0.85 8.03 -17.19
C ASN A 172 0.28 7.34 -15.95
N MET A 173 -0.75 7.94 -15.34
CA MET A 173 -1.45 7.40 -14.18
C MET A 173 -2.67 6.58 -14.60
N LYS A 174 -3.04 5.61 -13.80
CA LYS A 174 -4.26 4.79 -13.99
C LYS A 174 -5.12 4.85 -12.72
N LEU A 175 -6.42 4.95 -12.94
CA LEU A 175 -7.44 4.85 -11.90
C LEU A 175 -8.27 3.60 -12.14
N PHE A 176 -8.27 2.70 -11.16
CA PHE A 176 -9.09 1.50 -11.11
C PHE A 176 -10.35 1.79 -10.29
N HIS A 177 -11.54 1.57 -10.85
CA HIS A 177 -12.80 1.89 -10.17
C HIS A 177 -13.94 0.93 -10.56
N GLN A 178 -14.99 0.92 -9.74
CA GLN A 178 -16.23 0.18 -9.99
C GLN A 178 -17.45 1.10 -10.13
N VAL A 179 -17.23 2.39 -10.39
CA VAL A 179 -18.29 3.38 -10.63
C VAL A 179 -18.99 3.09 -11.94
N LYS A 180 -20.32 3.02 -11.94
CA LYS A 180 -21.15 2.73 -13.16
C LYS A 180 -21.79 3.96 -13.78
N ASP A 181 -21.77 5.09 -13.07
CA ASP A 181 -22.30 6.36 -13.58
C ASP A 181 -21.28 7.03 -14.53
N SER A 182 -21.52 6.87 -15.84
CA SER A 182 -20.64 7.42 -16.89
C SER A 182 -20.52 8.96 -16.84
N THR A 183 -21.59 9.65 -16.44
CA THR A 183 -21.53 11.10 -16.27
C THR A 183 -20.58 11.51 -15.16
N LYS A 184 -20.68 10.82 -14.04
CA LYS A 184 -19.78 11.02 -12.90
C LYS A 184 -18.32 10.70 -13.26
N ILE A 185 -18.07 9.62 -13.99
CA ILE A 185 -16.73 9.24 -14.46
C ILE A 185 -16.15 10.37 -15.31
N GLN A 186 -16.88 10.83 -16.34
CA GLN A 186 -16.42 11.90 -17.24
C GLN A 186 -16.11 13.22 -16.52
N LEU A 187 -16.90 13.59 -15.52
CA LEU A 187 -16.73 14.84 -14.79
C LEU A 187 -15.61 14.81 -13.77
N ILE A 188 -15.38 13.67 -13.12
CA ILE A 188 -14.55 13.60 -11.92
C ILE A 188 -13.16 13.02 -12.17
N THR A 189 -13.02 12.11 -13.15
CA THR A 189 -11.75 11.42 -13.39
C THR A 189 -10.62 12.41 -13.74
N GLY A 190 -10.88 13.37 -14.61
CA GLY A 190 -9.90 14.41 -14.94
C GLY A 190 -9.45 15.21 -13.72
N VAL A 191 -10.38 15.61 -12.86
CA VAL A 191 -10.06 16.35 -11.63
C VAL A 191 -9.19 15.51 -10.68
N ILE A 192 -9.47 14.22 -10.56
CA ILE A 192 -8.66 13.32 -9.73
C ILE A 192 -7.23 13.25 -10.26
N PHE A 193 -7.04 13.07 -11.58
CA PHE A 193 -5.72 13.03 -12.19
C PHE A 193 -4.97 14.35 -12.02
N ASP A 194 -5.65 15.48 -12.25
CA ASP A 194 -5.04 16.82 -12.12
C ASP A 194 -4.59 17.09 -10.69
N GLN A 195 -5.40 16.73 -9.68
CA GLN A 195 -5.04 16.88 -8.26
C GLN A 195 -3.83 16.03 -7.87
N HIS A 196 -3.71 14.80 -8.40
CA HIS A 196 -2.51 13.98 -8.17
C HIS A 196 -1.28 14.58 -8.85
N GLN A 197 -1.40 15.05 -10.10
CA GLN A 197 -0.28 15.67 -10.81
C GLN A 197 0.20 16.93 -10.09
N GLN A 198 -0.72 17.82 -9.70
CA GLN A 198 -0.39 19.02 -8.93
C GLN A 198 0.28 18.69 -7.60
N SER A 199 -0.19 17.62 -6.95
CA SER A 199 0.41 17.15 -5.69
C SER A 199 1.85 16.69 -5.88
N VAL A 200 2.12 15.92 -6.94
CA VAL A 200 3.48 15.50 -7.27
C VAL A 200 4.36 16.69 -7.63
N ASP A 201 3.91 17.58 -8.52
CA ASP A 201 4.68 18.74 -8.97
C ASP A 201 5.05 19.64 -7.79
N TYR A 202 4.10 19.87 -6.87
CA TYR A 202 4.34 20.64 -5.66
C TYR A 202 5.38 19.98 -4.78
N MET A 203 5.28 18.66 -4.55
CA MET A 203 6.21 17.93 -3.70
C MET A 203 7.62 17.89 -4.28
N GLU A 204 7.76 17.65 -5.60
CA GLU A 204 9.05 17.71 -6.29
C GLU A 204 9.69 19.11 -6.15
N GLN A 205 8.91 20.17 -6.34
CA GLN A 205 9.41 21.54 -6.18
C GLN A 205 9.80 21.84 -4.71
N TYR A 206 8.95 21.48 -3.75
CA TYR A 206 9.13 21.77 -2.35
C TYR A 206 10.34 21.03 -1.75
N THR A 207 10.49 19.75 -2.09
CA THR A 207 11.55 18.90 -1.55
C THR A 207 12.84 18.98 -2.35
N SER A 208 12.81 19.52 -3.57
CA SER A 208 13.89 19.44 -4.56
C SER A 208 14.32 17.99 -4.84
N TYR A 209 13.39 17.06 -4.76
CA TYR A 209 13.60 15.63 -4.98
C TYR A 209 12.52 15.07 -5.88
N ASP A 210 12.90 14.51 -7.02
CA ASP A 210 11.96 13.94 -8.00
C ASP A 210 11.10 12.82 -7.36
N PHE A 211 9.96 12.53 -7.98
CA PHE A 211 9.08 11.46 -7.52
C PHE A 211 9.83 10.13 -7.43
N PRO A 212 9.89 9.50 -6.23
CA PRO A 212 10.88 8.48 -5.93
C PRO A 212 10.56 7.07 -6.44
N PHE A 213 9.40 6.85 -7.08
CA PHE A 213 8.93 5.52 -7.44
C PHE A 213 8.61 5.38 -8.94
N GLN A 214 8.51 4.14 -9.43
CA GLN A 214 8.35 3.83 -10.86
C GLN A 214 7.01 4.29 -11.44
N LYS A 215 5.95 4.37 -10.62
CA LYS A 215 4.60 4.75 -11.07
C LYS A 215 3.77 5.31 -9.93
N LEU A 216 2.65 5.94 -10.31
CA LEU A 216 1.61 6.41 -9.40
C LEU A 216 0.25 6.04 -10.00
N ASP A 217 -0.26 4.87 -9.65
CA ASP A 217 -1.62 4.42 -9.97
C ASP A 217 -2.45 4.35 -8.68
N TYR A 218 -3.75 4.29 -8.80
CA TYR A 218 -4.65 4.23 -7.65
C TYR A 218 -5.92 3.45 -7.94
N ALA A 219 -6.50 2.90 -6.88
CA ALA A 219 -7.80 2.24 -6.90
C ALA A 219 -8.79 2.94 -5.98
N THR A 220 -10.05 3.01 -6.39
CA THR A 220 -11.14 3.41 -5.50
C THR A 220 -11.97 2.21 -5.12
N LEU A 221 -12.14 2.01 -3.82
CA LEU A 221 -12.77 0.85 -3.22
C LEU A 221 -14.00 1.29 -2.42
N PHE A 222 -15.13 0.65 -2.65
CA PHE A 222 -16.37 1.00 -1.96
C PHE A 222 -16.29 0.72 -0.46
N THR A 223 -15.65 -0.39 -0.09
CA THR A 223 -15.55 -0.90 1.29
C THR A 223 -14.25 -0.50 2.00
N HIS A 224 -13.44 0.42 1.44
CA HIS A 224 -12.17 0.80 2.07
C HIS A 224 -12.41 1.41 3.46
N PRO A 225 -11.76 0.89 4.53
CA PRO A 225 -12.05 1.33 5.90
C PRO A 225 -11.53 2.74 6.21
N TYR A 226 -10.45 3.17 5.55
CA TYR A 226 -9.84 4.49 5.69
C TYR A 226 -10.25 5.43 4.55
N GLY A 227 -9.88 6.69 4.64
CA GLY A 227 -10.03 7.65 3.54
C GLY A 227 -9.14 7.30 2.37
N GLY A 228 -7.86 7.08 2.65
CA GLY A 228 -6.84 6.59 1.75
C GLY A 228 -5.86 5.67 2.45
N MET A 229 -4.96 5.09 1.68
CA MET A 229 -3.80 4.34 2.14
C MET A 229 -2.68 4.46 1.10
N ASP A 230 -1.53 4.90 1.57
CA ASP A 230 -0.34 5.32 0.82
C ASP A 230 0.49 4.18 0.23
N HIS A 231 -0.15 3.09 -0.23
CA HIS A 231 0.59 2.00 -0.86
C HIS A 231 1.42 2.51 -2.05
N THR A 232 2.71 2.22 -2.01
CA THR A 232 3.65 2.72 -3.03
C THR A 232 3.25 2.28 -4.43
N GLY A 233 3.02 3.25 -5.32
CA GLY A 233 2.63 3.01 -6.70
C GLY A 233 1.20 2.46 -6.92
N ALA A 234 0.43 2.23 -5.85
CA ALA A 234 -0.91 1.65 -5.88
C ALA A 234 -1.79 2.17 -4.74
N ILE A 235 -1.93 3.51 -4.65
CA ILE A 235 -2.72 4.14 -3.59
C ILE A 235 -4.16 3.64 -3.63
N GLN A 236 -4.69 3.32 -2.46
CA GLN A 236 -6.08 2.89 -2.32
C GLN A 236 -6.91 3.99 -1.65
N TYR A 237 -8.09 4.27 -2.18
CA TYR A 237 -8.99 5.30 -1.67
C TYR A 237 -10.39 4.76 -1.42
N ARG A 238 -11.08 5.36 -0.46
CA ARG A 238 -12.53 5.17 -0.33
C ARG A 238 -13.24 5.89 -1.47
N GLN A 239 -13.96 5.14 -2.31
CA GLN A 239 -14.59 5.64 -3.53
C GLN A 239 -15.48 6.88 -3.30
N SER A 240 -16.28 6.91 -2.23
CA SER A 240 -17.20 8.01 -1.93
C SER A 240 -16.49 9.34 -1.61
N LEU A 241 -15.20 9.33 -1.28
CA LEU A 241 -14.43 10.54 -1.00
C LEU A 241 -13.79 11.13 -2.26
N LEU A 242 -13.59 10.32 -3.31
CA LEU A 242 -13.05 10.78 -4.58
C LEU A 242 -14.15 11.12 -5.59
N PHE A 243 -15.10 10.23 -5.81
CA PHE A 243 -16.20 10.41 -6.76
C PHE A 243 -17.35 11.19 -6.11
N LEU A 244 -17.18 12.50 -5.98
CA LEU A 244 -18.17 13.41 -5.43
C LEU A 244 -19.34 13.64 -6.42
N ASP A 245 -20.49 14.01 -5.90
CA ASP A 245 -21.64 14.40 -6.72
C ASP A 245 -21.52 15.84 -7.21
N ASN A 246 -22.31 16.18 -8.25
CA ASN A 246 -22.34 17.54 -8.82
C ASN A 246 -22.77 18.61 -7.81
N SER A 247 -23.50 18.23 -6.77
CA SER A 247 -23.91 19.09 -5.66
C SER A 247 -22.88 19.22 -4.55
N ALA A 248 -21.67 18.67 -4.74
CA ALA A 248 -20.63 18.69 -3.73
C ALA A 248 -20.27 20.13 -3.33
N THR A 249 -20.25 20.36 -2.04
CA THR A 249 -19.85 21.65 -1.46
C THR A 249 -18.35 21.90 -1.64
N GLU A 250 -17.94 23.17 -1.54
CA GLU A 250 -16.51 23.51 -1.57
C GLU A 250 -15.70 22.79 -0.48
N ASN A 251 -16.28 22.60 0.70
CA ASN A 251 -15.63 21.83 1.75
C ASN A 251 -15.43 20.35 1.38
N GLN A 252 -16.35 19.74 0.64
CA GLN A 252 -16.17 18.36 0.17
C GLN A 252 -15.08 18.28 -0.91
N LYS A 253 -15.03 19.26 -1.81
CA LYS A 253 -13.97 19.36 -2.83
C LYS A 253 -12.61 19.58 -2.19
N LEU A 254 -12.51 20.48 -1.22
CA LEU A 254 -11.29 20.70 -0.44
C LEU A 254 -10.84 19.44 0.29
N ARG A 255 -11.75 18.70 0.94
CA ARG A 255 -11.42 17.44 1.62
C ARG A 255 -10.90 16.39 0.66
N ARG A 256 -11.46 16.29 -0.57
CA ARG A 256 -10.92 15.40 -1.60
C ARG A 256 -9.50 15.81 -1.99
N ALA A 257 -9.27 17.09 -2.28
CA ALA A 257 -7.95 17.60 -2.64
C ALA A 257 -6.94 17.36 -1.51
N LYS A 258 -7.31 17.66 -0.25
CA LYS A 258 -6.45 17.37 0.92
C LYS A 258 -6.14 15.88 1.07
N LEU A 259 -7.11 14.99 0.84
CA LEU A 259 -6.88 13.55 0.89
C LEU A 259 -5.88 13.10 -0.17
N ILE A 260 -6.07 13.51 -1.43
CA ILE A 260 -5.14 13.19 -2.52
C ILE A 260 -3.74 13.73 -2.23
N ALA A 261 -3.65 14.97 -1.76
CA ALA A 261 -2.40 15.60 -1.40
C ALA A 261 -1.68 14.87 -0.25
N HIS A 262 -2.41 14.42 0.76
CA HIS A 262 -1.91 13.65 1.89
C HIS A 262 -1.30 12.32 1.44
N GLU A 263 -2.04 11.50 0.71
CA GLU A 263 -1.55 10.22 0.23
C GLU A 263 -0.39 10.36 -0.76
N THR A 264 -0.38 11.44 -1.55
CA THR A 264 0.75 11.74 -2.44
C THR A 264 2.00 12.19 -1.66
N ALA A 265 1.85 13.01 -0.61
CA ALA A 265 2.97 13.44 0.21
C ALA A 265 3.66 12.29 0.94
N HIS A 266 2.92 11.24 1.26
CA HIS A 266 3.48 10.02 1.83
C HIS A 266 4.54 9.36 0.95
N MET A 267 4.53 9.56 -0.36
CA MET A 267 5.57 9.00 -1.24
C MET A 267 6.97 9.46 -0.81
N TRP A 268 7.10 10.69 -0.28
CA TRP A 268 8.33 11.19 0.32
C TRP A 268 8.41 10.92 1.82
N PHE A 269 7.33 11.24 2.55
CA PHE A 269 7.26 11.15 4.02
C PHE A 269 6.48 9.92 4.47
N GLY A 270 7.14 8.80 4.64
CA GLY A 270 6.58 7.49 4.98
C GLY A 270 7.15 6.38 4.10
N ASN A 271 7.16 6.60 2.77
CA ASN A 271 7.55 5.58 1.82
C ASN A 271 9.04 5.67 1.44
N LEU A 272 9.53 6.84 1.00
CA LEU A 272 10.96 7.06 0.76
C LEU A 272 11.70 7.13 2.09
N VAL A 273 11.31 8.05 2.97
CA VAL A 273 11.85 8.19 4.33
C VAL A 273 10.84 7.54 5.28
N THR A 274 11.27 6.50 5.99
CA THR A 274 10.38 5.63 6.79
C THR A 274 10.84 5.62 8.24
N MET A 275 9.89 5.48 9.17
CA MET A 275 10.16 5.28 10.59
C MET A 275 10.86 3.93 10.84
N GLU A 276 11.62 3.86 11.93
CA GLU A 276 12.25 2.61 12.39
C GLU A 276 11.18 1.62 12.89
N TRP A 277 10.17 2.12 13.62
CA TRP A 277 9.07 1.33 14.12
C TRP A 277 7.75 2.13 14.17
N PHE A 278 6.64 1.45 14.27
CA PHE A 278 5.29 2.05 14.26
C PHE A 278 4.98 2.95 15.45
N SER A 279 5.77 2.94 16.54
CA SER A 279 5.69 3.97 17.59
C SER A 279 5.87 5.39 17.03
N ASP A 280 6.62 5.52 15.93
CA ASP A 280 6.93 6.80 15.29
C ASP A 280 6.08 7.06 14.02
N VAL A 281 5.04 6.27 13.79
CA VAL A 281 4.12 6.45 12.63
C VAL A 281 3.50 7.83 12.58
N TRP A 282 3.30 8.46 13.75
CA TRP A 282 2.78 9.82 13.86
C TRP A 282 3.58 10.84 13.05
N MET A 283 4.89 10.64 12.90
CA MET A 283 5.76 11.56 12.14
C MET A 283 5.34 11.62 10.67
N LYS A 284 5.15 10.47 10.01
CA LYS A 284 4.74 10.46 8.61
C LYS A 284 3.35 11.10 8.44
N GLU A 285 2.43 10.86 9.36
CA GLU A 285 1.07 11.40 9.32
C GLU A 285 1.06 12.93 9.50
N VAL A 286 1.87 13.45 10.44
CA VAL A 286 1.97 14.89 10.66
C VAL A 286 2.57 15.59 9.45
N PHE A 287 3.66 15.04 8.86
CA PHE A 287 4.25 15.63 7.67
C PHE A 287 3.30 15.59 6.47
N ALA A 288 2.62 14.47 6.25
CA ALA A 288 1.65 14.34 5.15
C ALA A 288 0.48 15.33 5.30
N ASN A 289 -0.08 15.46 6.50
CA ASN A 289 -1.13 16.46 6.79
C ASN A 289 -0.64 17.89 6.56
N PHE A 290 0.56 18.22 7.07
CA PHE A 290 1.15 19.55 6.88
C PHE A 290 1.38 19.89 5.41
N MET A 291 1.89 18.94 4.63
CA MET A 291 2.08 19.13 3.20
C MET A 291 0.76 19.24 2.46
N ALA A 292 -0.24 18.43 2.81
CA ALA A 292 -1.58 18.50 2.23
C ALA A 292 -2.22 19.88 2.42
N ASP A 293 -2.15 20.43 3.64
CA ASP A 293 -2.67 21.78 3.92
C ASP A 293 -1.97 22.88 3.12
N LYS A 294 -0.65 22.75 2.90
CA LYS A 294 0.10 23.71 2.06
C LYS A 294 -0.23 23.57 0.57
N LEU A 295 -0.32 22.34 0.11
CA LEU A 295 -0.46 21.99 -1.32
C LEU A 295 -1.80 22.47 -1.87
N VAL A 296 -2.91 22.34 -1.13
CA VAL A 296 -4.23 22.72 -1.59
C VAL A 296 -4.46 24.23 -1.61
N ASN A 297 -3.57 25.01 -1.02
CA ASN A 297 -3.70 26.46 -0.89
C ASN A 297 -3.93 27.19 -2.22
N PRO A 298 -3.13 26.92 -3.29
CA PRO A 298 -3.34 27.57 -4.58
C PRO A 298 -4.65 27.21 -5.28
N GLU A 299 -5.16 25.99 -5.11
CA GLU A 299 -6.41 25.52 -5.73
C GLU A 299 -7.66 26.16 -5.07
N PHE A 300 -7.58 26.51 -3.79
CA PHE A 300 -8.70 27.06 -3.02
C PHE A 300 -8.35 28.41 -2.39
N PRO A 301 -8.10 29.47 -3.19
CA PRO A 301 -7.59 30.75 -2.69
C PRO A 301 -8.60 31.52 -1.82
N GLU A 302 -9.89 31.22 -1.92
CA GLU A 302 -10.96 31.84 -1.13
C GLU A 302 -11.05 31.31 0.29
N ILE A 303 -10.32 30.23 0.62
CA ILE A 303 -10.32 29.61 1.95
C ILE A 303 -9.17 30.19 2.77
N ASN A 304 -9.48 30.56 4.02
CA ASN A 304 -8.43 30.85 4.98
C ASN A 304 -7.80 29.55 5.48
N HIS A 305 -6.71 29.14 4.84
CA HIS A 305 -6.05 27.87 5.11
C HIS A 305 -5.41 27.80 6.50
N ASP A 306 -4.91 28.93 7.04
CA ASP A 306 -4.38 28.96 8.42
C ASP A 306 -5.49 28.69 9.43
N LEU A 307 -6.67 29.30 9.23
CA LEU A 307 -7.84 29.03 10.07
C LEU A 307 -8.34 27.59 9.90
N SER A 308 -8.37 27.06 8.68
CA SER A 308 -8.74 25.66 8.41
C SER A 308 -7.80 24.71 9.14
N PHE A 309 -6.48 24.91 9.02
CA PHE A 309 -5.49 24.12 9.74
C PHE A 309 -5.70 24.16 11.25
N PHE A 310 -5.90 25.37 11.80
CA PHE A 310 -6.15 25.54 13.23
C PHE A 310 -7.41 24.80 13.68
N VAL A 311 -8.52 24.92 12.95
CA VAL A 311 -9.80 24.29 13.31
C VAL A 311 -9.75 22.77 13.16
N ASP A 312 -9.07 22.26 12.13
CA ASP A 312 -9.00 20.84 11.83
C ASP A 312 -8.10 20.09 12.84
N HIS A 313 -7.01 20.68 13.27
CA HIS A 313 -5.98 19.97 14.05
C HIS A 313 -5.89 20.37 15.52
N TYR A 314 -5.99 21.67 15.85
CA TYR A 314 -5.71 22.15 17.20
C TYR A 314 -6.69 21.63 18.28
N PRO A 315 -8.03 21.63 18.09
CA PRO A 315 -8.94 21.18 19.12
C PRO A 315 -8.77 19.70 19.46
N ALA A 316 -8.52 18.87 18.45
CA ALA A 316 -8.31 17.44 18.61
C ALA A 316 -7.00 17.18 19.37
N ALA A 317 -5.89 17.78 18.91
CA ALA A 317 -4.59 17.67 19.55
C ALA A 317 -4.62 18.16 21.00
N TYR A 318 -5.19 19.34 21.24
CA TYR A 318 -5.30 19.92 22.59
C TYR A 318 -6.13 19.07 23.55
N THR A 319 -7.20 18.44 23.04
CA THR A 319 -8.05 17.58 23.87
C THR A 319 -7.29 16.34 24.36
N VAL A 320 -6.45 15.74 23.51
CA VAL A 320 -5.61 14.61 23.89
C VAL A 320 -4.46 15.04 24.78
N ASP A 321 -3.74 16.09 24.42
CA ASP A 321 -2.52 16.55 25.09
C ASP A 321 -2.74 16.93 26.55
N ARG A 322 -3.88 17.56 26.88
CA ARG A 322 -4.24 17.90 28.25
C ARG A 322 -4.83 16.76 29.08
N SER A 323 -5.03 15.59 28.50
CA SER A 323 -5.58 14.42 29.18
C SER A 323 -4.49 13.59 29.86
N ARG A 324 -4.87 12.72 30.81
CA ARG A 324 -3.95 11.73 31.39
C ARG A 324 -3.51 10.65 30.41
N GLY A 325 -4.19 10.54 29.28
CA GLY A 325 -3.88 9.64 28.19
C GLY A 325 -3.02 10.27 27.09
N ALA A 326 -2.40 11.44 27.35
CA ALA A 326 -1.47 12.04 26.41
C ALA A 326 -0.28 11.10 26.16
N ASN A 327 -0.01 10.83 24.89
CA ASN A 327 1.13 10.02 24.50
C ASN A 327 2.38 10.90 24.43
N PRO A 328 3.50 10.51 25.05
CA PRO A 328 4.76 11.22 24.86
C PRO A 328 5.26 11.07 23.41
N ILE A 329 5.95 12.08 22.90
CA ILE A 329 6.57 12.05 21.57
C ILE A 329 7.57 10.90 21.45
N ARG A 330 8.23 10.57 22.55
CA ARG A 330 9.15 9.42 22.63
C ARG A 330 8.63 8.47 23.71
N GLN A 331 8.35 7.25 23.29
CA GLN A 331 7.95 6.15 24.18
C GLN A 331 9.15 5.27 24.51
#